data_7d07eca9cbdfb194420acc571db602f1
#
_entry.id   7d07eca9cbdfb194420acc571db602f1
#
_cell.length_a   1.000
_cell.length_b   1.000
_cell.length_c   1.000
_cell.angle_alpha   90.00
_cell.angle_beta   90.00
_cell.angle_gamma   90.00
#
_symmetry.space_group_name_H-M   'P 1'
#
loop_
_entity.id
_entity.type
_entity.pdbx_description
1 polymer ?
#
loop_
_entity_poly.entity_id
_entity_poly.type
_entity_poly.pdbx_seq_one_letter_code
_entity_poly.pdbx_strand_id
1 'polypeptide(L)' 'MNKDIIAGKWTQLKGQVKAKWGDLTDDDLDVAEGNAQYLAGKLQEKYGWAKDRAEKEVKDFSDSL' A
#
# COMPACT_ATOMS: atom_id res chain seq x y z
N MET A 1 7.00 -10.45 3.71
CA MET A 1 5.62 -10.00 3.60
C MET A 1 4.78 -11.04 2.89
N ASN A 2 3.61 -11.24 3.38
CA ASN A 2 2.66 -12.16 2.77
C ASN A 2 1.51 -11.33 2.18
N LYS A 3 1.36 -11.40 0.86
CA LYS A 3 0.30 -10.65 0.17
C LYS A 3 -1.09 -11.04 0.67
N ASP A 4 -1.25 -12.29 1.01
CA ASP A 4 -2.55 -12.79 1.47
C ASP A 4 -2.94 -12.21 2.82
N ILE A 5 -1.97 -11.93 3.68
CA ILE A 5 -2.25 -11.30 4.97
C ILE A 5 -2.78 -9.89 4.76
N ILE A 6 -2.15 -9.11 3.88
CA ILE A 6 -2.63 -7.76 3.58
C ILE A 6 -4.03 -7.82 2.98
N ALA A 7 -4.23 -8.67 1.98
CA ALA A 7 -5.52 -8.77 1.30
C ALA A 7 -6.63 -9.20 2.28
N GLY A 8 -6.32 -10.17 3.13
CA GLY A 8 -7.30 -10.68 4.09
C GLY A 8 -7.70 -9.67 5.16
N LYS A 9 -6.88 -8.65 5.39
CA LYS A 9 -7.15 -7.62 6.40
C LYS A 9 -7.38 -6.24 5.79
N TRP A 10 -7.61 -6.17 4.49
CA TRP A 10 -7.60 -4.89 3.77
C TRP A 10 -8.60 -3.88 4.33
N THR A 11 -9.81 -4.33 4.65
CA THR A 11 -10.82 -3.44 5.20
C THR A 11 -10.34 -2.76 6.47
N GLN A 12 -9.59 -3.49 7.30
CA GLN A 12 -9.04 -2.95 8.54
C GLN A 12 -7.83 -2.06 8.28
N LEU A 13 -7.05 -2.37 7.25
CA LEU A 13 -5.79 -1.70 6.98
C LEU A 13 -5.94 -0.42 6.15
N LYS A 14 -7.05 -0.27 5.43
CA LYS A 14 -7.26 0.89 4.56
C LYS A 14 -7.00 2.21 5.29
N GLY A 15 -7.54 2.35 6.48
CA GLY A 15 -7.36 3.58 7.26
C GLY A 15 -5.90 3.85 7.61
N GLN A 16 -5.17 2.80 7.97
CA GLN A 16 -3.76 2.93 8.30
C GLN A 16 -2.94 3.28 7.06
N VAL A 17 -3.25 2.66 5.94
CA VAL A 17 -2.56 2.94 4.68
C VAL A 17 -2.76 4.40 4.27
N LYS A 18 -4.00 4.89 4.38
CA LYS A 18 -4.29 6.27 4.04
C LYS A 18 -3.62 7.24 5.00
N ALA A 19 -3.55 6.89 6.27
CA ALA A 19 -2.87 7.74 7.26
C ALA A 19 -1.37 7.82 6.98
N LYS A 20 -0.78 6.70 6.55
CA LYS A 20 0.65 6.66 6.26
C LYS A 20 0.99 7.34 4.93
N TRP A 21 0.17 7.13 3.92
CA TRP A 21 0.37 7.67 2.58
C TRP A 21 -0.84 8.49 2.17
N GLY A 22 -0.91 9.72 2.69
CA GLY A 22 -2.08 10.56 2.55
C GLY A 22 -2.42 10.98 1.12
N ASP A 23 -1.46 10.88 0.19
CA ASP A 23 -1.71 11.22 -1.20
C ASP A 23 -2.49 10.14 -1.96
N LEU A 24 -2.66 8.97 -1.36
CA LEU A 24 -3.52 7.94 -1.94
C LEU A 24 -4.99 8.28 -1.70
N THR A 25 -5.81 8.11 -2.73
CA THR A 25 -7.24 8.38 -2.62
C THR A 25 -7.98 7.13 -2.14
N ASP A 26 -9.22 7.32 -1.69
CA ASP A 26 -10.06 6.18 -1.32
C ASP A 26 -10.27 5.25 -2.51
N ASP A 27 -10.43 5.80 -3.71
CA ASP A 27 -10.57 4.99 -4.92
C ASP A 27 -9.32 4.15 -5.18
N ASP A 28 -8.12 4.74 -4.99
CA ASP A 28 -6.88 4.00 -5.13
C ASP A 28 -6.85 2.80 -4.19
N LEU A 29 -7.28 3.01 -2.95
CA LEU A 29 -7.27 1.96 -1.94
C LEU A 29 -8.31 0.88 -2.25
N ASP A 30 -9.48 1.27 -2.73
CA ASP A 30 -10.52 0.31 -3.09
C ASP A 30 -10.06 -0.57 -4.25
N VAL A 31 -9.42 0.02 -5.25
CA VAL A 31 -8.92 -0.75 -6.39
C VAL A 31 -7.77 -1.66 -5.98
N ALA A 32 -6.92 -1.20 -5.06
CA ALA A 32 -5.78 -1.97 -4.61
C ALA A 32 -6.17 -3.28 -3.93
N GLU A 33 -7.21 -3.27 -3.11
CA GLU A 33 -7.71 -4.45 -2.40
C GLU A 33 -6.60 -5.22 -1.67
N GLY A 34 -5.59 -4.50 -1.18
CA GLY A 34 -4.47 -5.13 -0.49
C GLY A 34 -3.38 -5.68 -1.39
N ASN A 35 -3.44 -5.41 -2.68
CA ASN A 35 -2.40 -5.85 -3.61
C ASN A 35 -1.16 -4.99 -3.44
N ALA A 36 -0.06 -5.61 -2.98
CA ALA A 36 1.18 -4.89 -2.69
C ALA A 36 1.80 -4.25 -3.93
N GLN A 37 1.72 -4.92 -5.07
CA GLN A 37 2.30 -4.39 -6.30
C GLN A 37 1.53 -3.16 -6.79
N TYR A 38 0.21 -3.20 -6.67
CA TYR A 38 -0.62 -2.05 -7.04
C TYR A 38 -0.32 -0.86 -6.14
N LEU A 39 -0.22 -1.10 -4.83
CA LEU A 39 0.12 -0.04 -3.88
C LEU A 39 1.48 0.57 -4.21
N ALA A 40 2.49 -0.26 -4.47
CA ALA A 40 3.82 0.23 -4.83
C ALA A 40 3.75 1.09 -6.09
N GLY A 41 2.99 0.65 -7.10
CA GLY A 41 2.81 1.43 -8.33
C GLY A 41 2.16 2.79 -8.08
N LYS A 42 1.17 2.83 -7.21
CA LYS A 42 0.53 4.10 -6.84
C LYS A 42 1.47 5.01 -6.06
N LEU A 43 2.29 4.45 -5.18
CA LEU A 43 3.28 5.24 -4.46
C LEU A 43 4.30 5.85 -5.43
N GLN A 44 4.72 5.10 -6.44
CA GLN A 44 5.58 5.65 -7.47
C GLN A 44 4.91 6.83 -8.19
N GLU A 45 3.65 6.68 -8.52
CA GLU A 45 2.89 7.69 -9.23
C GLU A 45 2.67 8.95 -8.39
N LYS A 46 2.28 8.77 -7.13
CA LYS A 46 1.91 9.90 -6.26
C LYS A 46 3.11 10.62 -5.67
N TYR A 47 4.17 9.89 -5.36
CA TYR A 47 5.32 10.45 -4.66
C TYR A 47 6.56 10.57 -5.55
N GLY A 48 6.52 10.01 -6.75
CA GLY A 48 7.67 10.03 -7.65
C GLY A 48 8.81 9.14 -7.21
N TRP A 49 8.54 8.14 -6.39
CA TRP A 49 9.58 7.23 -5.90
C TRP A 49 9.99 6.22 -6.96
N ALA A 50 11.25 5.76 -6.89
CA ALA A 50 11.69 4.63 -7.68
C ALA A 50 10.96 3.36 -7.21
N LYS A 51 10.89 2.38 -8.11
CA LYS A 51 10.20 1.13 -7.82
C LYS A 51 10.73 0.45 -6.56
N ASP A 52 12.06 0.41 -6.41
CA ASP A 52 12.69 -0.23 -5.26
C ASP A 52 12.23 0.41 -3.94
N ARG A 53 12.18 1.73 -3.92
CA ARG A 53 11.73 2.44 -2.73
C ARG A 53 10.27 2.20 -2.44
N ALA A 54 9.43 2.26 -3.46
CA ALA A 54 8.00 2.03 -3.27
C ALA A 54 7.73 0.63 -2.74
N GLU A 55 8.38 -0.37 -3.31
CA GLU A 55 8.23 -1.75 -2.84
C GLU A 55 8.73 -1.91 -1.41
N LYS A 56 9.84 -1.28 -1.07
CA LYS A 56 10.37 -1.33 0.28
C LYS A 56 9.41 -0.71 1.29
N GLU A 57 8.81 0.44 0.93
CA GLU A 57 7.85 1.09 1.81
C GLU A 57 6.64 0.20 2.10
N VAL A 58 6.12 -0.46 1.07
CA VAL A 58 4.99 -1.37 1.24
C VAL A 58 5.40 -2.58 2.08
N LYS A 59 6.58 -3.14 1.82
CA LYS A 59 7.07 -4.28 2.58
C LYS A 59 7.27 -3.93 4.05
N ASP A 60 7.89 -2.78 4.32
CA ASP A 60 8.14 -2.35 5.70
C ASP A 60 6.83 -2.14 6.45
N PHE A 61 5.84 -1.55 5.78
CA PHE A 61 4.52 -1.38 6.38
C PHE A 61 3.91 -2.74 6.75
N SER A 62 3.96 -3.68 5.83
CA SER A 62 3.37 -5.00 6.03
C SER A 62 4.12 -5.78 7.13
N ASP A 63 5.43 -5.64 7.19
CA ASP A 63 6.24 -6.32 8.20
C ASP A 63 5.97 -5.79 9.61
N SER A 64 5.49 -4.56 9.72
CA SER A 64 5.21 -3.94 11.02
C SER A 64 3.81 -4.27 11.56
N LEU A 65 3.02 -4.98 10.81
CA LEU A 65 1.64 -5.32 11.23
C LEU A 65 1.58 -6.42 12.29
#